data_84ab49f9d482f939a037a39ad409def4
#
_entry.id   84ab49f9d482f939a037a39ad409def4
#
_cell.length_a   1.000
_cell.length_b   1.000
_cell.length_c   1.000
_cell.angle_alpha   90.00
_cell.angle_beta   90.00
_cell.angle_gamma   90.00
#
_symmetry.space_group_name_H-M   'P 1'
#
loop_
_entity.id
_entity.type
_entity.pdbx_description
1 polymer ?
#
loop_
_entity_poly.entity_id
_entity_poly.type
_entity_poly.pdbx_seq_one_letter_code
_entity_poly.pdbx_strand_id
1 'polypeptide(L)'
;SNNIGPMMFEHITTADLVVFNRCTDELKDMLYKKNIKAMNPRAAIYLDDVNGNSEDYARNMPLPFDVDADIIDIQPEDYGLWYIDATGDPMKYDGKTVRFLAQAYVGKDVPAGSFVPGRFGMVCCADDVTFLGFLCRYPDRDQLHNRDWVKVTASITVEELPQYRGPGPVLHAITVEPAEKAKED
;
A
#
# COMPACT_ATOMS: atom_id res chain seq x y z
N SER A 1 16.46 1.77 24.07
CA SER A 1 16.12 0.89 22.94
C SER A 1 14.67 1.14 22.51
N ASN A 2 14.49 1.69 21.30
CA ASN A 2 13.18 2.09 20.76
C ASN A 2 12.50 0.90 20.04
N ASN A 3 12.52 -0.29 20.60
CA ASN A 3 11.81 -1.41 20.00
C ASN A 3 10.38 -1.49 20.50
N ILE A 4 9.43 -1.48 19.56
CA ILE A 4 8.06 -1.95 19.82
C ILE A 4 8.21 -3.40 20.28
N GLY A 5 7.83 -3.69 21.53
CA GLY A 5 7.98 -5.03 22.07
C GLY A 5 7.15 -6.07 21.32
N PRO A 6 7.53 -7.35 21.31
CA PRO A 6 6.83 -8.41 20.57
C PRO A 6 5.33 -8.48 20.86
N MET A 7 4.93 -8.25 22.09
CA MET A 7 3.51 -8.24 22.50
C MET A 7 2.74 -7.07 21.86
N MET A 8 3.35 -5.90 21.76
CA MET A 8 2.74 -4.73 21.13
C MET A 8 2.59 -4.94 19.62
N PHE A 9 3.55 -5.59 18.99
CA PHE A 9 3.49 -6.00 17.59
C PHE A 9 2.28 -6.92 17.34
N GLU A 10 2.13 -7.97 18.12
CA GLU A 10 1.01 -8.92 18.01
C GLU A 10 -0.35 -8.23 18.15
N HIS A 11 -0.49 -7.32 19.10
CA HIS A 11 -1.72 -6.55 19.29
C HIS A 11 -2.04 -5.65 18.09
N ILE A 12 -1.06 -4.97 17.52
CA ILE A 12 -1.28 -4.11 16.34
C ILE A 12 -1.70 -4.94 15.14
N THR A 13 -1.05 -6.09 14.88
CA THR A 13 -1.31 -6.91 13.69
C THR A 13 -2.69 -7.54 13.66
N THR A 14 -3.33 -7.71 14.81
CA THR A 14 -4.64 -8.39 14.94
C THR A 14 -5.80 -7.45 15.25
N ALA A 15 -5.53 -6.19 15.56
CA ALA A 15 -6.55 -5.23 15.99
C ALA A 15 -7.28 -4.59 14.80
N ASP A 16 -8.58 -4.31 14.95
CA ASP A 16 -9.34 -3.45 14.02
C ASP A 16 -9.12 -1.96 14.33
N LEU A 17 -8.83 -1.66 15.59
CA LEU A 17 -8.60 -0.30 16.09
C LEU A 17 -7.40 -0.29 17.05
N VAL A 18 -6.49 0.64 16.83
CA VAL A 18 -5.34 0.90 17.68
C VAL A 18 -5.35 2.37 18.11
N VAL A 19 -5.26 2.63 19.41
CA VAL A 19 -5.14 3.98 19.95
C VAL A 19 -3.84 4.10 20.75
N PHE A 20 -2.96 4.98 20.29
CA PHE A 20 -1.79 5.38 21.07
C PHE A 20 -2.18 6.59 21.92
N ASN A 21 -2.20 6.41 23.22
CA ASN A 21 -2.61 7.46 24.17
C ASN A 21 -1.40 8.24 24.70
N ARG A 22 -1.60 9.52 25.01
CA ARG A 22 -0.57 10.43 25.54
C ARG A 22 0.65 10.59 24.63
N CYS A 23 0.40 10.67 23.33
CA CYS A 23 1.45 10.89 22.37
C CYS A 23 2.08 12.28 22.53
N THR A 24 3.38 12.31 22.70
CA THR A 24 4.19 13.53 22.51
C THR A 24 4.53 13.68 21.02
N ASP A 25 4.97 14.86 20.59
CA ASP A 25 5.38 15.09 19.20
C ASP A 25 6.52 14.16 18.78
N GLU A 26 7.49 13.90 19.68
CA GLU A 26 8.58 12.97 19.42
C GLU A 26 8.08 11.52 19.23
N LEU A 27 7.06 11.11 19.99
CA LEU A 27 6.46 9.79 19.84
C LEU A 27 5.71 9.69 18.52
N LYS A 28 4.94 10.70 18.15
CA LYS A 28 4.24 10.77 16.85
C LYS A 28 5.23 10.66 15.69
N ASP A 29 6.28 11.47 15.69
CA ASP A 29 7.35 11.42 14.68
C ASP A 29 8.00 10.04 14.58
N MET A 30 8.24 9.39 15.72
CA MET A 30 8.78 8.03 15.74
C MET A 30 7.81 7.01 15.11
N LEU A 31 6.51 7.12 15.42
CA LEU A 31 5.48 6.22 14.89
C LEU A 31 5.34 6.41 13.37
N TYR A 32 5.39 7.64 12.86
CA TYR A 32 5.39 7.93 11.42
C TYR A 32 6.63 7.38 10.74
N LYS A 33 7.82 7.63 11.28
CA LYS A 33 9.09 7.11 10.73
C LYS A 33 9.14 5.58 10.70
N LYS A 34 8.52 4.91 11.67
CA LYS A 34 8.44 3.44 11.72
C LYS A 34 7.35 2.87 10.83
N ASN A 35 6.50 3.73 10.26
CA ASN A 35 5.37 3.32 9.43
C ASN A 35 4.54 2.20 10.07
N ILE A 36 4.02 2.43 11.27
CA ILE A 36 3.27 1.41 12.02
C ILE A 36 2.04 0.89 11.29
N LYS A 37 1.50 1.66 10.35
CA LYS A 37 0.40 1.23 9.48
C LYS A 37 0.79 0.03 8.59
N ALA A 38 2.09 -0.16 8.31
CA ALA A 38 2.59 -1.32 7.58
C ALA A 38 2.32 -2.65 8.31
N MET A 39 2.26 -2.62 9.64
CA MET A 39 1.98 -3.83 10.45
C MET A 39 0.54 -4.32 10.26
N ASN A 40 -0.39 -3.39 10.07
CA ASN A 40 -1.80 -3.70 9.81
C ASN A 40 -2.44 -2.56 9.00
N PRO A 41 -2.38 -2.64 7.67
CA PRO A 41 -2.89 -1.57 6.78
C PRO A 41 -4.38 -1.28 6.96
N ARG A 42 -5.15 -2.23 7.47
CA ARG A 42 -6.61 -2.10 7.67
C ARG A 42 -7.01 -1.56 9.03
N ALA A 43 -6.14 -1.63 10.03
CA ALA A 43 -6.45 -1.10 11.36
C ALA A 43 -6.69 0.42 11.30
N ALA A 44 -7.73 0.90 11.95
CA ALA A 44 -7.85 2.31 12.27
C ALA A 44 -6.84 2.65 13.36
N ILE A 45 -5.98 3.64 13.15
CA ILE A 45 -4.94 4.03 14.11
C ILE A 45 -5.14 5.49 14.48
N TYR A 46 -5.28 5.75 15.76
CA TYR A 46 -5.43 7.10 16.31
C TYR A 46 -4.29 7.41 17.28
N LEU A 47 -3.84 8.66 17.24
CA LEU A 47 -2.83 9.20 18.14
C LEU A 47 -3.50 10.26 19.03
N ASP A 48 -3.69 9.95 20.31
CA ASP A 48 -4.24 10.88 21.29
C ASP A 48 -3.11 11.60 21.99
N ASP A 49 -3.12 12.94 21.99
CA ASP A 49 -2.14 13.75 22.69
C ASP A 49 -2.45 13.84 24.21
N VAL A 50 -1.56 14.51 24.94
CA VAL A 50 -1.72 14.73 26.39
C VAL A 50 -2.87 15.68 26.74
N ASN A 51 -3.39 16.43 25.76
CA ASN A 51 -4.48 17.39 25.93
C ASN A 51 -5.84 16.80 25.53
N GLY A 52 -5.88 15.54 25.08
CA GLY A 52 -7.08 14.85 24.65
C GLY A 52 -7.50 15.11 23.22
N ASN A 53 -6.63 15.72 22.38
CA ASN A 53 -6.86 15.79 20.94
C ASN A 53 -6.49 14.46 20.32
N SER A 54 -7.35 13.97 19.43
CA SER A 54 -7.16 12.73 18.68
C SER A 54 -6.87 13.03 17.20
N GLU A 55 -5.86 12.41 16.66
CA GLU A 55 -5.56 12.52 15.23
C GLU A 55 -5.56 11.14 14.57
N ASP A 56 -6.13 11.09 13.38
CA ASP A 56 -6.11 9.89 12.53
C ASP A 56 -4.73 9.77 11.87
N TYR A 57 -4.03 8.69 12.21
CA TYR A 57 -2.67 8.42 11.70
C TYR A 57 -2.61 8.39 10.17
N ALA A 58 -3.57 7.76 9.51
CA ALA A 58 -3.55 7.61 8.06
C ALA A 58 -3.76 8.95 7.33
N ARG A 59 -4.61 9.83 7.89
CA ARG A 59 -4.88 11.14 7.28
C ARG A 59 -3.71 12.10 7.37
N ASN A 60 -2.91 11.97 8.42
CA ASN A 60 -1.79 12.86 8.69
C ASN A 60 -0.43 12.27 8.28
N MET A 61 -0.42 11.07 7.73
CA MET A 61 0.80 10.46 7.23
C MET A 61 1.35 11.27 6.04
N PRO A 62 2.57 11.81 6.12
CA PRO A 62 3.15 12.54 5.01
C PRO A 62 3.40 11.59 3.83
N LEU A 63 2.86 11.94 2.67
CA LEU A 63 3.07 11.19 1.44
C LEU A 63 4.12 11.91 0.58
N PRO A 64 5.08 11.19 -0.02
CA PRO A 64 6.11 11.77 -0.87
C PRO A 64 5.63 12.08 -2.29
N PHE A 65 4.37 11.80 -2.60
CA PHE A 65 3.72 12.04 -3.89
C PHE A 65 2.44 12.86 -3.72
N ASP A 66 2.08 13.60 -4.77
CA ASP A 66 0.87 14.42 -4.80
C ASP A 66 -0.35 13.57 -5.21
N VAL A 67 -1.25 13.32 -4.24
CA VAL A 67 -2.49 12.57 -4.46
C VAL A 67 -3.51 13.32 -5.32
N ASP A 68 -3.37 14.62 -5.51
CA ASP A 68 -4.27 15.44 -6.30
C ASP A 68 -3.77 15.72 -7.71
N ALA A 69 -2.60 15.19 -8.07
CA ALA A 69 -2.08 15.24 -9.43
C ALA A 69 -2.98 14.48 -10.42
N ASP A 70 -3.03 14.92 -11.68
CA ASP A 70 -3.76 14.22 -12.76
C ASP A 70 -3.29 12.78 -12.93
N ILE A 71 -1.99 12.54 -12.76
CA ILE A 71 -1.37 11.21 -12.66
C ILE A 71 -0.48 11.22 -11.42
N ILE A 72 -0.83 10.38 -10.45
CA ILE A 72 -0.02 10.17 -9.25
C ILE A 72 1.18 9.31 -9.65
N ASP A 73 2.36 9.94 -9.74
CA ASP A 73 3.59 9.25 -10.16
C ASP A 73 4.32 8.69 -8.94
N ILE A 74 4.20 7.38 -8.73
CA ILE A 74 4.77 6.66 -7.59
C ILE A 74 6.19 6.24 -7.94
N GLN A 75 7.16 6.81 -7.24
CA GLN A 75 8.55 6.41 -7.43
C GLN A 75 8.79 4.99 -6.87
N PRO A 76 9.81 4.28 -7.36
CA PRO A 76 10.09 2.91 -6.92
C PRO A 76 10.19 2.75 -5.40
N GLU A 77 10.86 3.65 -4.72
CA GLU A 77 11.03 3.69 -3.26
C GLU A 77 9.73 3.96 -2.50
N ASP A 78 8.76 4.60 -3.13
CA ASP A 78 7.49 5.01 -2.51
C ASP A 78 6.36 3.99 -2.70
N TYR A 79 6.61 2.93 -3.48
CA TYR A 79 5.60 1.93 -3.83
C TYR A 79 4.95 1.28 -2.61
N GLY A 80 5.77 0.88 -1.64
CA GLY A 80 5.29 0.25 -0.41
C GLY A 80 4.39 1.19 0.41
N LEU A 81 4.77 2.46 0.51
CA LEU A 81 3.98 3.46 1.22
C LEU A 81 2.64 3.72 0.52
N TRP A 82 2.65 3.86 -0.80
CA TRP A 82 1.42 3.99 -1.58
C TRP A 82 0.50 2.77 -1.39
N TYR A 83 1.06 1.55 -1.47
CA TYR A 83 0.28 0.32 -1.30
C TYR A 83 -0.42 0.27 0.06
N ILE A 84 0.29 0.63 1.13
CA ILE A 84 -0.24 0.65 2.50
C ILE A 84 -1.33 1.71 2.63
N ASP A 85 -1.09 2.93 2.14
CA ASP A 85 -2.04 4.04 2.22
C ASP A 85 -3.31 3.72 1.41
N ALA A 86 -3.18 3.22 0.19
CA ALA A 86 -4.31 2.83 -0.66
C ALA A 86 -5.10 1.62 -0.11
N THR A 87 -4.45 0.71 0.60
CA THR A 87 -5.11 -0.41 1.30
C THR A 87 -5.90 0.09 2.51
N GLY A 88 -5.34 1.06 3.25
CA GLY A 88 -5.95 1.60 4.47
C GLY A 88 -7.09 2.59 4.21
N ASP A 89 -6.99 3.38 3.16
CA ASP A 89 -8.02 4.34 2.73
C ASP A 89 -8.20 4.29 1.20
N PRO A 90 -8.85 3.23 0.69
CA PRO A 90 -9.02 3.06 -0.76
C PRO A 90 -9.84 4.17 -1.41
N MET A 91 -10.81 4.76 -0.69
CA MET A 91 -11.66 5.83 -1.21
C MET A 91 -10.88 7.10 -1.56
N LYS A 92 -9.74 7.32 -0.94
CA LYS A 92 -8.80 8.42 -1.25
C LYS A 92 -8.28 8.36 -2.70
N TYR A 93 -8.25 7.15 -3.26
CA TYR A 93 -7.73 6.88 -4.60
C TYR A 93 -8.82 6.55 -5.63
N ASP A 94 -10.09 6.50 -5.24
CA ASP A 94 -11.18 6.20 -6.16
C ASP A 94 -11.28 7.23 -7.29
N GLY A 95 -11.31 6.77 -8.53
CA GLY A 95 -11.34 7.61 -9.72
C GLY A 95 -10.00 8.27 -10.09
N LYS A 96 -8.94 8.06 -9.31
CA LYS A 96 -7.61 8.62 -9.60
C LYS A 96 -6.81 7.75 -10.57
N THR A 97 -5.80 8.36 -11.19
CA THR A 97 -4.87 7.66 -12.08
C THR A 97 -3.50 7.60 -11.43
N VAL A 98 -2.88 6.41 -11.44
CA VAL A 98 -1.53 6.20 -10.90
C VAL A 98 -0.59 5.70 -11.98
N ARG A 99 0.69 5.97 -11.80
CA ARG A 99 1.77 5.44 -12.62
C ARG A 99 2.90 4.95 -11.72
N PHE A 100 3.36 3.73 -11.94
CA PHE A 100 4.39 3.09 -11.12
C PHE A 100 5.14 1.99 -11.86
N LEU A 101 6.30 1.61 -11.33
CA LEU A 101 7.11 0.50 -11.77
C LEU A 101 6.80 -0.75 -10.93
N ALA A 102 6.54 -1.89 -11.58
CA ALA A 102 6.17 -3.13 -10.91
C ALA A 102 6.68 -4.37 -11.64
N GLN A 103 6.61 -5.51 -10.96
CA GLN A 103 6.70 -6.83 -11.59
C GLN A 103 5.29 -7.36 -11.87
N ALA A 104 5.11 -7.99 -13.02
CA ALA A 104 3.85 -8.63 -13.37
C ALA A 104 3.72 -10.00 -12.69
N TYR A 105 2.57 -10.26 -12.07
CA TYR A 105 2.16 -11.59 -11.64
C TYR A 105 0.93 -12.04 -12.45
N VAL A 106 1.07 -13.15 -13.18
CA VAL A 106 0.06 -13.69 -14.09
C VAL A 106 -0.31 -15.15 -13.73
N GLY A 107 -0.37 -15.46 -12.46
CA GLY A 107 -0.69 -16.78 -11.94
C GLY A 107 -2.07 -17.31 -12.35
N LYS A 108 -2.31 -18.61 -12.13
CA LYS A 108 -3.59 -19.29 -12.46
C LYS A 108 -4.73 -18.85 -11.54
N ASP A 109 -4.40 -18.30 -10.38
CA ASP A 109 -5.30 -17.74 -9.37
C ASP A 109 -5.76 -16.32 -9.71
N VAL A 110 -5.17 -15.70 -10.75
CA VAL A 110 -5.57 -14.37 -11.22
C VAL A 110 -6.66 -14.52 -12.29
N PRO A 111 -7.79 -13.76 -12.19
CA PRO A 111 -8.87 -13.81 -13.17
C PRO A 111 -8.39 -13.55 -14.60
N ALA A 112 -9.05 -14.19 -15.59
CA ALA A 112 -8.78 -13.95 -17.00
C ALA A 112 -8.92 -12.44 -17.33
N GLY A 113 -8.07 -11.94 -18.24
CA GLY A 113 -8.05 -10.53 -18.60
C GLY A 113 -7.54 -9.61 -17.48
N SER A 114 -6.81 -10.19 -16.51
CA SER A 114 -6.22 -9.45 -15.39
C SER A 114 -4.83 -9.97 -15.05
N PHE A 115 -4.04 -9.14 -14.38
CA PHE A 115 -2.78 -9.50 -13.75
C PHE A 115 -2.63 -8.73 -12.44
N VAL A 116 -1.60 -9.01 -11.68
CA VAL A 116 -1.27 -8.24 -10.48
C VAL A 116 0.08 -7.58 -10.68
N PRO A 117 0.13 -6.27 -11.01
CA PRO A 117 1.36 -5.51 -10.94
C PRO A 117 1.71 -5.27 -9.47
N GLY A 118 2.90 -5.65 -9.06
CA GLY A 118 3.30 -5.54 -7.67
C GLY A 118 4.80 -5.53 -7.47
N ARG A 119 5.20 -5.43 -6.22
CA ARG A 119 6.60 -5.49 -5.80
C ARG A 119 6.72 -6.36 -4.55
N PHE A 120 7.88 -6.98 -4.39
CA PHE A 120 8.21 -7.62 -3.13
C PHE A 120 8.54 -6.56 -2.09
N GLY A 121 7.89 -6.63 -0.95
CA GLY A 121 8.10 -5.72 0.16
C GLY A 121 8.24 -6.49 1.47
N MET A 122 9.08 -5.96 2.35
CA MET A 122 9.23 -6.45 3.72
C MET A 122 8.23 -5.70 4.60
N VAL A 123 7.29 -6.43 5.21
CA VAL A 123 6.24 -5.80 6.01
C VAL A 123 6.70 -5.59 7.46
N CYS A 124 7.40 -6.54 8.05
CA CYS A 124 7.82 -6.42 9.46
C CYS A 124 9.24 -6.92 9.77
N CYS A 125 9.75 -7.92 9.08
CA CYS A 125 11.11 -8.45 9.27
C CYS A 125 11.62 -9.12 7.98
N ALA A 126 12.93 -9.40 7.94
CA ALA A 126 13.58 -9.93 6.74
C ALA A 126 13.01 -11.29 6.26
N ASP A 127 12.36 -12.03 7.16
CA ASP A 127 11.76 -13.34 6.84
C ASP A 127 10.34 -13.21 6.27
N ASP A 128 9.77 -11.99 6.22
CA ASP A 128 8.36 -11.73 5.88
C ASP A 128 8.27 -10.90 4.59
N VAL A 129 8.93 -11.37 3.55
CA VAL A 129 8.88 -10.76 2.22
C VAL A 129 7.61 -11.22 1.51
N THR A 130 6.73 -10.27 1.22
CA THR A 130 5.43 -10.52 0.58
C THR A 130 5.32 -9.76 -0.73
N PHE A 131 4.64 -10.34 -1.71
CA PHE A 131 4.32 -9.66 -2.95
C PHE A 131 3.11 -8.74 -2.73
N LEU A 132 3.35 -7.44 -2.85
CA LEU A 132 2.37 -6.38 -2.64
C LEU A 132 1.85 -5.91 -3.99
N GLY A 133 0.56 -6.03 -4.25
CA GLY A 133 -0.04 -5.59 -5.51
C GLY A 133 -1.56 -5.62 -5.47
N PHE A 134 -2.17 -4.84 -6.35
CA PHE A 134 -3.62 -4.82 -6.55
C PHE A 134 -3.99 -5.51 -7.85
N LEU A 135 -5.19 -6.09 -7.91
CA LEU A 135 -5.72 -6.64 -9.15
C LEU A 135 -5.78 -5.52 -10.22
N CYS A 136 -5.24 -5.81 -11.39
CA CYS A 136 -5.26 -4.89 -12.53
C CYS A 136 -5.95 -5.56 -13.72
N ARG A 137 -7.03 -4.97 -14.19
CA ARG A 137 -7.72 -5.40 -15.40
C ARG A 137 -6.95 -4.92 -16.63
N TYR A 138 -6.57 -5.87 -17.45
CA TYR A 138 -5.76 -5.63 -18.65
C TYR A 138 -6.10 -6.69 -19.72
N PRO A 139 -6.83 -6.34 -20.78
CA PRO A 139 -7.25 -7.28 -21.82
C PRO A 139 -6.07 -8.03 -22.49
N ASP A 140 -4.95 -7.35 -22.69
CA ASP A 140 -3.75 -7.90 -23.34
C ASP A 140 -2.80 -8.64 -22.37
N ARG A 141 -3.33 -9.08 -21.22
CA ARG A 141 -2.59 -9.78 -20.17
C ARG A 141 -1.75 -10.95 -20.69
N ASP A 142 -2.18 -11.64 -21.75
CA ASP A 142 -1.51 -12.82 -22.30
C ASP A 142 -0.16 -12.49 -22.95
N GLN A 143 0.15 -11.21 -23.16
CA GLN A 143 1.46 -10.72 -23.60
C GLN A 143 2.47 -10.62 -22.44
N LEU A 144 2.02 -10.76 -21.19
CA LEU A 144 2.85 -10.63 -20.00
C LEU A 144 3.29 -12.01 -19.47
N HIS A 145 4.53 -12.07 -18.97
CA HIS A 145 5.05 -13.22 -18.25
C HIS A 145 5.29 -12.89 -16.79
N ASN A 146 5.30 -13.91 -15.93
CA ASN A 146 5.62 -13.74 -14.53
C ASN A 146 6.98 -13.09 -14.34
N ARG A 147 7.02 -12.07 -13.50
CA ARG A 147 8.21 -11.28 -13.15
C ARG A 147 8.71 -10.33 -14.24
N ASP A 148 7.98 -10.16 -15.34
CA ASP A 148 8.26 -9.07 -16.26
C ASP A 148 8.22 -7.74 -15.53
N TRP A 149 9.25 -6.91 -15.73
CA TRP A 149 9.22 -5.54 -15.25
C TRP A 149 8.40 -4.68 -16.19
N VAL A 150 7.43 -3.99 -15.63
CA VAL A 150 6.49 -3.16 -16.39
C VAL A 150 6.29 -1.82 -15.72
N LYS A 151 6.16 -0.78 -16.53
CA LYS A 151 5.65 0.53 -16.10
C LYS A 151 4.16 0.56 -16.39
N VAL A 152 3.38 0.69 -15.34
CA VAL A 152 1.91 0.65 -15.41
C VAL A 152 1.36 2.06 -15.19
N THR A 153 0.47 2.49 -16.09
CA THR A 153 -0.43 3.62 -15.84
C THR A 153 -1.83 3.07 -15.81
N ALA A 154 -2.56 3.30 -14.72
CA ALA A 154 -3.89 2.73 -14.50
C ALA A 154 -4.81 3.69 -13.75
N SER A 155 -6.10 3.68 -14.09
CA SER A 155 -7.13 4.27 -13.25
C SER A 155 -7.49 3.33 -12.10
N ILE A 156 -7.97 3.88 -11.00
CA ILE A 156 -8.36 3.13 -9.80
C ILE A 156 -9.88 3.22 -9.64
N THR A 157 -10.51 2.08 -9.35
CA THR A 157 -11.86 1.99 -8.77
C THR A 157 -11.81 1.25 -7.45
N VAL A 158 -12.74 1.53 -6.56
CA VAL A 158 -12.88 0.79 -5.30
C VAL A 158 -13.96 -0.26 -5.46
N GLU A 159 -13.60 -1.52 -5.29
CA GLU A 159 -14.50 -2.66 -5.47
C GLU A 159 -14.37 -3.65 -4.31
N GLU A 160 -15.44 -4.38 -4.02
CA GLU A 160 -15.40 -5.55 -3.15
C GLU A 160 -15.04 -6.78 -3.97
N LEU A 161 -13.87 -7.35 -3.71
CA LEU A 161 -13.43 -8.59 -4.33
C LEU A 161 -13.32 -9.69 -3.26
N PRO A 162 -13.54 -10.98 -3.61
CA PRO A 162 -13.45 -12.07 -2.65
C PRO A 162 -12.12 -12.16 -1.90
N GLN A 163 -11.02 -11.75 -2.56
CA GLN A 163 -9.68 -11.72 -1.97
C GLN A 163 -9.45 -10.52 -1.03
N TYR A 164 -10.31 -9.51 -1.08
CA TYR A 164 -10.25 -8.37 -0.16
C TYR A 164 -11.16 -8.62 1.04
N ARG A 165 -10.73 -8.20 2.21
CA ARG A 165 -11.55 -8.25 3.44
C ARG A 165 -12.44 -7.00 3.55
N GLY A 166 -13.03 -6.56 2.45
CA GLY A 166 -13.80 -5.35 2.31
C GLY A 166 -13.45 -4.62 1.01
N PRO A 167 -13.89 -3.36 0.83
CA PRO A 167 -13.57 -2.60 -0.37
C PRO A 167 -12.06 -2.39 -0.49
N GLY A 168 -11.56 -2.48 -1.71
CA GLY A 168 -10.14 -2.28 -2.01
C GLY A 168 -9.90 -1.79 -3.42
N PRO A 169 -8.70 -1.27 -3.71
CA PRO A 169 -8.35 -0.75 -5.02
C PRO A 169 -8.34 -1.84 -6.09
N VAL A 170 -8.97 -1.55 -7.22
CA VAL A 170 -8.85 -2.33 -8.46
C VAL A 170 -8.32 -1.40 -9.54
N LEU A 171 -7.26 -1.81 -10.20
CA LEU A 171 -6.61 -1.06 -11.25
C LEU A 171 -7.23 -1.42 -12.60
N HIS A 172 -7.35 -0.43 -13.47
CA HIS A 172 -7.73 -0.59 -14.87
C HIS A 172 -6.60 -0.03 -15.72
N ALA A 173 -5.83 -0.89 -16.37
CA ALA A 173 -4.66 -0.48 -17.13
C ALA A 173 -5.03 0.45 -18.29
N ILE A 174 -4.36 1.59 -18.34
CA ILE A 174 -4.36 2.52 -19.47
C ILE A 174 -3.19 2.18 -20.38
N THR A 175 -1.98 2.06 -19.79
CA THR A 175 -0.79 1.55 -20.48
C THR A 175 -0.03 0.57 -19.61
N VAL A 176 0.55 -0.44 -20.24
CA VAL A 176 1.50 -1.38 -19.64
C VAL A 176 2.69 -1.47 -20.58
N GLU A 177 3.82 -0.93 -20.17
CA GLU A 177 5.01 -0.83 -21.02
C GLU A 177 6.14 -1.66 -20.40
N PRO A 178 6.92 -2.43 -21.21
CA PRO A 178 8.12 -3.08 -20.71
C PRO A 178 9.07 -2.06 -20.05
N ALA A 179 9.68 -2.46 -18.95
CA ALA A 179 10.57 -1.58 -18.22
C ALA A 179 11.81 -2.34 -17.71
N GLU A 180 12.85 -1.61 -17.37
CA GLU A 180 14.02 -2.18 -16.70
C GLU A 180 13.74 -2.36 -15.21
N LYS A 181 14.46 -3.30 -14.59
CA LYS A 181 14.42 -3.50 -13.14
C LYS A 181 14.74 -2.20 -12.38
N ALA A 182 14.04 -1.96 -11.28
CA ALA A 182 14.40 -0.88 -10.36
C ALA A 182 15.86 -1.05 -9.89
N LYS A 183 16.58 0.07 -9.73
CA LYS A 183 18.02 0.04 -9.41
C LYS A 183 18.32 -0.46 -8.01
N GLU A 184 17.34 -0.47 -7.10
CA GLU A 184 17.46 -0.99 -5.74
C GLU A 184 16.13 -1.65 -5.34
N ASP A 185 16.21 -2.91 -5.03
CA ASP A 185 15.26 -3.69 -4.23
C ASP A 185 16.05 -4.41 -3.13
#